data_aa5e81ecaa7ce9798b7a83a9296fbcaa
#
_entry.id   aa5e81ecaa7ce9798b7a83a9296fbcaa
#
_cell.length_a   1.000
_cell.length_b   1.000
_cell.length_c   1.000
_cell.angle_alpha   90.00
_cell.angle_beta   90.00
_cell.angle_gamma   90.00
#
_symmetry.space_group_name_H-M   'P 1'
#
loop_
_entity.id
_entity.type
_entity.pdbx_description
1 polymer ?
#
loop_
_entity_poly.entity_id
_entity_poly.type
_entity_poly.pdbx_seq_one_letter_code
_entity_poly.pdbx_strand_id
1 'polypeptide(L)'
;VPNRARNWLTPAAWVAAVTGVLLLLFPYGFPNYDTIYALVWGRELAHLESPDYGAALPPTPHPLTDLMGLLATPLGDGAVTVTMIVAYLSLGLIGFFVYRLGAIWFDRWIGVVAAAIVLTRAPFLSNGLRAYIDLPYIALCLAALLIEAKRPRAGWPVLALLALAGLLRPEAWLFAVVYLVYLCFDDEPRFTRPPATLVLLALAGPLLWALFDWITTGSPTHSWTGTKETVETLERQTGPVDLVLYGPRRLGEVLQWPGMVGALGGVALGLAFLRRRSVLGVAAAVLALGAFALLACSGLAILPRYTMLAASILAIFVGVSLLGWRLLEPGHPWRRRWQVFAAIVAAMFLAWLPNQWDLDSRVDTDLTNQARIEDDLTDLVDAGAFEPLCGKIAVPNHRAVPRLAFGLDVKPTQIISASEEGIPRRGYFVAPANEEVIHNFILDPNDPTRLSLEAPDGFTKVAGNESWIVYRRCP
;
A
#
# COMPACT_ATOMS: atom_id res chain seq x y z
N VAL A 1 -7.73 31.10 -25.95
CA VAL A 1 -6.66 30.19 -25.46
C VAL A 1 -6.19 30.45 -24.02
N PRO A 2 -6.82 31.31 -23.16
CA PRO A 2 -6.27 31.56 -21.80
C PRO A 2 -6.70 30.58 -20.71
N ASN A 3 -7.53 29.55 -20.96
CA ASN A 3 -8.15 28.78 -19.89
C ASN A 3 -7.53 27.40 -19.62
N ARG A 4 -6.57 26.92 -20.40
CA ARG A 4 -5.99 25.58 -20.17
C ARG A 4 -4.96 25.55 -19.02
N ALA A 5 -4.13 26.59 -18.89
CA ALA A 5 -3.13 26.67 -17.80
C ALA A 5 -3.79 26.76 -16.41
N ARG A 6 -4.91 27.49 -16.29
CA ARG A 6 -5.66 27.67 -15.04
C ARG A 6 -6.30 26.36 -14.53
N ASN A 7 -6.57 25.39 -15.43
CA ASN A 7 -7.18 24.11 -15.07
C ASN A 7 -6.18 23.09 -14.48
N TRP A 8 -4.87 23.29 -14.62
CA TRP A 8 -3.84 22.41 -14.04
C TRP A 8 -3.37 22.90 -12.67
N LEU A 9 -3.42 24.21 -12.41
CA LEU A 9 -2.99 24.78 -11.12
C LEU A 9 -3.88 24.29 -9.97
N THR A 10 -5.16 24.07 -10.18
CA THR A 10 -6.08 23.64 -9.12
C THR A 10 -5.80 22.21 -8.61
N PRO A 11 -5.61 21.19 -9.49
CA PRO A 11 -5.20 19.87 -9.06
C PRO A 11 -3.84 19.84 -8.36
N ALA A 12 -2.83 20.51 -8.94
CA ALA A 12 -1.50 20.59 -8.36
C ALA A 12 -1.51 21.29 -7.00
N ALA A 13 -2.25 22.40 -6.87
CA ALA A 13 -2.40 23.11 -5.60
C ALA A 13 -3.10 22.26 -4.54
N TRP A 14 -4.13 21.48 -4.92
CA TRP A 14 -4.77 20.53 -3.99
C TRP A 14 -3.79 19.48 -3.49
N VAL A 15 -3.11 18.79 -4.40
CA VAL A 15 -2.14 17.74 -4.05
C VAL A 15 -1.03 18.33 -3.19
N ALA A 16 -0.47 19.49 -3.58
CA ALA A 16 0.56 20.16 -2.79
C ALA A 16 0.06 20.57 -1.39
N ALA A 17 -1.18 21.10 -1.28
CA ALA A 17 -1.74 21.47 0.00
C ALA A 17 -1.95 20.25 0.91
N VAL A 18 -2.54 19.18 0.41
CA VAL A 18 -2.75 17.94 1.19
C VAL A 18 -1.41 17.33 1.58
N THR A 19 -0.47 17.20 0.64
CA THR A 19 0.88 16.70 0.90
C THR A 19 1.61 17.56 1.94
N GLY A 20 1.53 18.90 1.81
CA GLY A 20 2.14 19.83 2.75
C GLY A 20 1.55 19.70 4.17
N VAL A 21 0.22 19.57 4.28
CA VAL A 21 -0.44 19.34 5.57
C VAL A 21 0.01 18.01 6.19
N LEU A 22 0.08 16.93 5.39
CA LEU A 22 0.55 15.64 5.89
C LEU A 22 2.01 15.69 6.37
N LEU A 23 2.90 16.38 5.63
CA LEU A 23 4.30 16.56 6.03
C LEU A 23 4.44 17.40 7.32
N LEU A 24 3.55 18.38 7.53
CA LEU A 24 3.55 19.18 8.75
C LEU A 24 3.02 18.43 9.97
N LEU A 25 2.02 17.56 9.77
CA LEU A 25 1.42 16.79 10.85
C LEU A 25 2.23 15.54 11.21
N PHE A 26 2.89 14.93 10.23
CA PHE A 26 3.59 13.65 10.35
C PHE A 26 4.98 13.72 9.71
N PRO A 27 5.96 14.43 10.32
CA PRO A 27 7.31 14.60 9.75
C PRO A 27 8.20 13.35 9.84
N TYR A 28 7.77 12.29 10.52
CA TYR A 28 8.53 11.08 10.86
C TYR A 28 8.22 9.87 9.95
N GLY A 29 7.84 10.08 8.70
CA GLY A 29 7.63 8.97 7.78
C GLY A 29 8.95 8.24 7.45
N PHE A 30 8.87 6.92 7.29
CA PHE A 30 10.00 6.06 6.94
C PHE A 30 9.57 4.96 5.95
N PRO A 31 10.47 4.48 5.06
CA PRO A 31 10.12 3.39 4.17
C PRO A 31 10.02 2.07 4.93
N ASN A 32 8.95 1.32 4.63
CA ASN A 32 8.76 0.00 5.21
C ASN A 32 9.76 -1.03 4.65
N TYR A 33 9.72 -2.22 5.23
CA TYR A 33 10.50 -3.39 4.85
C TYR A 33 10.51 -3.67 3.33
N ASP A 34 9.33 -3.74 2.70
CA ASP A 34 9.19 -4.06 1.27
C ASP A 34 9.85 -2.97 0.41
N THR A 35 9.68 -1.70 0.80
CA THR A 35 10.19 -0.54 0.05
C THR A 35 11.72 -0.42 0.16
N ILE A 36 12.30 -0.73 1.32
CA ILE A 36 13.77 -0.73 1.45
C ILE A 36 14.37 -1.86 0.62
N TYR A 37 13.76 -3.05 0.60
CA TYR A 37 14.22 -4.12 -0.29
C TYR A 37 14.21 -3.69 -1.77
N ALA A 38 13.17 -2.98 -2.21
CA ALA A 38 13.13 -2.47 -3.58
C ALA A 38 14.27 -1.48 -3.87
N LEU A 39 14.73 -0.70 -2.88
CA LEU A 39 15.92 0.15 -3.02
C LEU A 39 17.21 -0.68 -3.11
N VAL A 40 17.36 -1.71 -2.29
CA VAL A 40 18.53 -2.62 -2.31
C VAL A 40 18.58 -3.36 -3.64
N TRP A 41 17.48 -4.00 -4.06
CA TRP A 41 17.41 -4.73 -5.33
C TRP A 41 17.58 -3.81 -6.55
N GLY A 42 17.01 -2.60 -6.48
CA GLY A 42 17.22 -1.58 -7.51
C GLY A 42 18.68 -1.17 -7.64
N ARG A 43 19.42 -1.06 -6.52
CA ARG A 43 20.86 -0.80 -6.51
C ARG A 43 21.65 -1.96 -7.14
N GLU A 44 21.33 -3.21 -6.81
CA GLU A 44 21.96 -4.38 -7.42
C GLU A 44 21.72 -4.39 -8.95
N LEU A 45 20.49 -4.10 -9.39
CA LEU A 45 20.18 -3.94 -10.82
C LEU A 45 20.98 -2.81 -11.48
N ALA A 46 21.21 -1.68 -10.79
CA ALA A 46 22.03 -0.58 -11.31
C ALA A 46 23.50 -0.98 -11.52
N HIS A 47 24.00 -1.92 -10.72
CA HIS A 47 25.32 -2.51 -10.87
C HIS A 47 25.35 -3.70 -11.85
N LEU A 48 24.25 -3.96 -12.57
CA LEU A 48 24.07 -5.11 -13.48
C LEU A 48 24.19 -6.47 -12.78
N GLU A 49 23.86 -6.51 -11.49
CA GLU A 49 23.79 -7.74 -10.72
C GLU A 49 22.33 -8.23 -10.63
N SER A 50 22.14 -9.53 -10.51
CA SER A 50 20.81 -10.06 -10.19
C SER A 50 20.46 -9.73 -8.75
N PRO A 51 19.21 -9.28 -8.46
CA PRO A 51 18.75 -9.01 -7.12
C PRO A 51 18.88 -10.23 -6.21
N ASP A 52 19.36 -10.01 -4.99
CA ASP A 52 19.56 -11.05 -3.99
C ASP A 52 18.25 -11.33 -3.24
N TYR A 53 17.48 -12.31 -3.72
CA TYR A 53 16.23 -12.78 -3.10
C TYR A 53 16.46 -13.91 -2.07
N GLY A 54 17.71 -14.23 -1.74
CA GLY A 54 18.06 -15.38 -0.89
C GLY A 54 17.99 -15.10 0.62
N ALA A 55 17.70 -13.88 1.05
CA ALA A 55 17.56 -13.58 2.49
C ALA A 55 16.30 -14.21 3.08
N ALA A 56 16.26 -14.36 4.42
CA ALA A 56 15.09 -14.89 5.11
C ALA A 56 13.85 -14.01 4.90
N LEU A 57 12.73 -14.65 4.51
CA LEU A 57 11.42 -14.01 4.31
C LEU A 57 11.46 -12.75 3.42
N PRO A 58 12.10 -12.78 2.24
CA PRO A 58 12.15 -11.60 1.38
C PRO A 58 10.72 -11.24 0.95
N PRO A 59 10.41 -9.95 0.78
CA PRO A 59 9.10 -9.55 0.27
C PRO A 59 8.95 -9.94 -1.21
N THR A 60 7.72 -9.90 -1.71
CA THR A 60 7.46 -10.08 -3.14
C THR A 60 8.17 -8.99 -3.94
N PRO A 61 9.01 -9.33 -4.94
CA PRO A 61 9.55 -8.34 -5.87
C PRO A 61 8.42 -7.69 -6.68
N HIS A 62 8.49 -6.37 -6.81
CA HIS A 62 7.52 -5.61 -7.60
C HIS A 62 8.26 -4.84 -8.69
N PRO A 63 8.14 -5.21 -9.98
CA PRO A 63 8.99 -4.68 -11.06
C PRO A 63 9.06 -3.15 -11.13
N LEU A 64 7.94 -2.46 -10.85
CA LEU A 64 7.93 -1.00 -10.90
C LEU A 64 8.67 -0.37 -9.70
N THR A 65 8.60 -0.97 -8.50
CA THR A 65 9.35 -0.46 -7.34
C THR A 65 10.83 -0.72 -7.47
N ASP A 66 11.23 -1.88 -7.97
CA ASP A 66 12.64 -2.22 -8.19
C ASP A 66 13.25 -1.30 -9.29
N LEU A 67 12.46 -0.99 -10.33
CA LEU A 67 12.83 0.03 -11.32
C LEU A 67 12.96 1.44 -10.69
N MET A 68 12.06 1.80 -9.77
CA MET A 68 12.19 3.07 -9.04
C MET A 68 13.46 3.08 -8.17
N GLY A 69 13.78 1.97 -7.49
CA GLY A 69 15.02 1.79 -6.74
C GLY A 69 16.25 1.94 -7.63
N LEU A 70 16.25 1.30 -8.81
CA LEU A 70 17.31 1.45 -9.82
C LEU A 70 17.52 2.92 -10.21
N LEU A 71 16.44 3.63 -10.52
CA LEU A 71 16.51 5.04 -10.91
C LEU A 71 16.93 5.96 -9.74
N ALA A 72 16.65 5.55 -8.50
CA ALA A 72 17.01 6.30 -7.30
C ALA A 72 18.44 6.01 -6.82
N THR A 73 19.09 4.94 -7.27
CA THR A 73 20.46 4.55 -6.86
C THR A 73 21.49 5.70 -6.92
N PRO A 74 21.52 6.57 -7.96
CA PRO A 74 22.48 7.67 -8.01
C PRO A 74 22.32 8.71 -6.89
N LEU A 75 21.21 8.67 -6.14
CA LEU A 75 20.93 9.60 -5.05
C LEU A 75 21.46 9.11 -3.69
N GLY A 76 22.00 7.88 -3.61
CA GLY A 76 22.44 7.30 -2.35
C GLY A 76 21.32 7.32 -1.31
N ASP A 77 21.58 7.86 -0.12
CA ASP A 77 20.59 8.00 0.96
C ASP A 77 19.37 8.86 0.58
N GLY A 78 19.54 9.76 -0.40
CA GLY A 78 18.43 10.53 -0.97
C GLY A 78 17.35 9.68 -1.63
N ALA A 79 17.62 8.40 -1.97
CA ALA A 79 16.66 7.46 -2.48
C ALA A 79 15.50 7.22 -1.48
N VAL A 80 15.79 7.17 -0.19
CA VAL A 80 14.80 7.08 0.90
C VAL A 80 13.85 8.28 0.85
N THR A 81 14.40 9.49 0.73
CA THR A 81 13.60 10.73 0.63
C THR A 81 12.67 10.71 -0.58
N VAL A 82 13.15 10.23 -1.74
CA VAL A 82 12.32 10.12 -2.96
C VAL A 82 11.15 9.16 -2.75
N THR A 83 11.35 8.01 -2.12
CA THR A 83 10.26 7.07 -1.85
C THR A 83 9.21 7.68 -0.90
N MET A 84 9.65 8.43 0.11
CA MET A 84 8.74 9.15 1.01
C MET A 84 7.94 10.22 0.27
N ILE A 85 8.58 11.01 -0.60
CA ILE A 85 7.90 11.99 -1.45
C ILE A 85 6.82 11.32 -2.31
N VAL A 86 7.13 10.19 -2.96
CA VAL A 86 6.16 9.45 -3.78
C VAL A 86 4.98 8.97 -2.94
N ALA A 87 5.21 8.51 -1.71
CA ALA A 87 4.17 8.06 -0.80
C ALA A 87 3.23 9.20 -0.37
N TYR A 88 3.78 10.33 0.06
CA TYR A 88 2.98 11.51 0.45
C TYR A 88 2.22 12.10 -0.73
N LEU A 89 2.84 12.18 -1.92
CA LEU A 89 2.15 12.59 -3.14
C LEU A 89 1.02 11.63 -3.50
N SER A 90 1.21 10.32 -3.30
CA SER A 90 0.18 9.31 -3.55
C SER A 90 -1.03 9.51 -2.64
N LEU A 91 -0.84 9.80 -1.35
CA LEU A 91 -1.93 10.16 -0.43
C LEU A 91 -2.70 11.41 -0.92
N GLY A 92 -1.97 12.46 -1.31
CA GLY A 92 -2.57 13.67 -1.87
C GLY A 92 -3.37 13.39 -3.14
N LEU A 93 -2.83 12.54 -4.04
CA LEU A 93 -3.49 12.11 -5.28
C LEU A 93 -4.74 11.27 -5.00
N ILE A 94 -4.69 10.34 -4.05
CA ILE A 94 -5.85 9.52 -3.66
C ILE A 94 -6.98 10.43 -3.18
N GLY A 95 -6.70 11.36 -2.26
CA GLY A 95 -7.70 12.32 -1.79
C GLY A 95 -8.28 13.17 -2.94
N PHE A 96 -7.43 13.63 -3.85
CA PHE A 96 -7.86 14.38 -5.03
C PHE A 96 -8.75 13.54 -5.96
N PHE A 97 -8.37 12.30 -6.29
CA PHE A 97 -9.13 11.46 -7.20
C PHE A 97 -10.47 11.04 -6.60
N VAL A 98 -10.51 10.71 -5.31
CA VAL A 98 -11.76 10.40 -4.59
C VAL A 98 -12.70 11.62 -4.60
N TYR A 99 -12.16 12.82 -4.29
CA TYR A 99 -12.92 14.07 -4.40
C TYR A 99 -13.49 14.26 -5.81
N ARG A 100 -12.66 14.11 -6.84
CA ARG A 100 -13.07 14.34 -8.24
C ARG A 100 -14.10 13.32 -8.72
N LEU A 101 -13.96 12.06 -8.37
CA LEU A 101 -14.94 11.02 -8.68
C LEU A 101 -16.28 11.31 -8.01
N GLY A 102 -16.29 11.61 -6.72
CA GLY A 102 -17.49 11.98 -5.99
C GLY A 102 -18.17 13.24 -6.58
N ALA A 103 -17.38 14.24 -6.95
CA ALA A 103 -17.88 15.47 -7.57
C ALA A 103 -18.48 15.25 -8.96
N ILE A 104 -17.88 14.37 -9.79
CA ILE A 104 -18.36 14.06 -11.15
C ILE A 104 -19.62 13.19 -11.10
N TRP A 105 -19.63 12.17 -10.24
CA TRP A 105 -20.76 11.24 -10.16
C TRP A 105 -21.97 11.86 -9.48
N PHE A 106 -21.74 12.67 -8.46
CA PHE A 106 -22.82 13.21 -7.61
C PHE A 106 -22.76 14.70 -7.45
N ASP A 107 -21.90 15.20 -6.53
CA ASP A 107 -21.80 16.60 -6.14
C ASP A 107 -20.46 16.86 -5.44
N ARG A 108 -19.96 18.10 -5.51
CA ARG A 108 -18.68 18.51 -4.90
C ARG A 108 -18.58 18.21 -3.40
N TRP A 109 -19.68 18.35 -2.66
CA TRP A 109 -19.69 18.13 -1.22
C TRP A 109 -19.63 16.65 -0.86
N ILE A 110 -20.24 15.78 -1.68
CA ILE A 110 -20.07 14.32 -1.57
C ILE A 110 -18.61 13.95 -1.79
N GLY A 111 -17.97 14.56 -2.79
CA GLY A 111 -16.54 14.37 -3.02
C GLY A 111 -15.65 14.84 -1.86
N VAL A 112 -15.96 16.01 -1.26
CA VAL A 112 -15.22 16.52 -0.09
C VAL A 112 -15.33 15.56 1.10
N VAL A 113 -16.56 15.13 1.42
CA VAL A 113 -16.79 14.19 2.52
C VAL A 113 -16.04 12.86 2.28
N ALA A 114 -16.10 12.34 1.04
CA ALA A 114 -15.41 11.09 0.70
C ALA A 114 -13.88 11.21 0.85
N ALA A 115 -13.30 12.31 0.36
CA ALA A 115 -11.86 12.57 0.49
C ALA A 115 -11.44 12.74 1.96
N ALA A 116 -12.23 13.46 2.75
CA ALA A 116 -12.00 13.62 4.19
C ALA A 116 -12.01 12.26 4.91
N ILE A 117 -13.01 11.40 4.60
CA ILE A 117 -13.08 10.05 5.17
C ILE A 117 -11.80 9.27 4.83
N VAL A 118 -11.38 9.21 3.59
CA VAL A 118 -10.19 8.44 3.18
C VAL A 118 -8.92 8.97 3.86
N LEU A 119 -8.70 10.28 3.82
CA LEU A 119 -7.48 10.91 4.35
C LEU A 119 -7.39 10.90 5.89
N THR A 120 -8.48 10.60 6.59
CA THR A 120 -8.50 10.50 8.05
C THR A 120 -8.56 9.05 8.55
N ARG A 121 -8.48 8.06 7.67
CA ARG A 121 -8.45 6.65 8.10
C ARG A 121 -7.03 6.22 8.44
N ALA A 122 -6.85 5.71 9.66
CA ALA A 122 -5.58 5.21 10.18
C ALA A 122 -4.83 4.27 9.21
N PRO A 123 -5.46 3.31 8.50
CA PRO A 123 -4.75 2.48 7.53
C PRO A 123 -4.16 3.25 6.36
N PHE A 124 -4.82 4.31 5.85
CA PHE A 124 -4.25 5.14 4.78
C PHE A 124 -3.05 5.94 5.28
N LEU A 125 -3.17 6.56 6.45
CA LEU A 125 -2.07 7.30 7.07
C LEU A 125 -0.90 6.38 7.37
N SER A 126 -1.13 5.29 8.10
CA SER A 126 -0.09 4.32 8.48
C SER A 126 0.65 3.74 7.27
N ASN A 127 -0.06 3.33 6.20
CA ASN A 127 0.61 2.80 5.01
C ASN A 127 1.30 3.91 4.20
N GLY A 128 0.75 5.13 4.17
CA GLY A 128 1.38 6.28 3.51
C GLY A 128 2.67 6.71 4.20
N LEU A 129 2.64 6.85 5.52
CA LEU A 129 3.80 7.25 6.34
C LEU A 129 4.93 6.21 6.34
N ARG A 130 4.63 4.97 5.97
CA ARG A 130 5.59 3.88 5.78
C ARG A 130 5.92 3.59 4.31
N ALA A 131 5.53 4.47 3.40
CA ALA A 131 5.79 4.36 1.96
C ALA A 131 5.39 3.01 1.33
N TYR A 132 4.25 2.42 1.73
CA TYR A 132 3.77 1.19 1.09
C TYR A 132 3.38 1.41 -0.37
N ILE A 133 3.71 0.46 -1.21
CA ILE A 133 3.41 0.46 -2.66
C ILE A 133 1.90 0.46 -2.97
N ASP A 134 1.09 0.11 -1.98
CA ASP A 134 -0.37 0.16 -2.09
C ASP A 134 -0.88 1.56 -2.46
N LEU A 135 -0.23 2.63 -1.97
CA LEU A 135 -0.68 4.00 -2.20
C LEU A 135 -0.52 4.43 -3.67
N PRO A 136 0.67 4.33 -4.31
CA PRO A 136 0.80 4.63 -5.74
C PRO A 136 -0.06 3.70 -6.61
N TYR A 137 -0.22 2.42 -6.25
CA TYR A 137 -1.15 1.52 -6.92
C TYR A 137 -2.59 2.04 -6.89
N ILE A 138 -3.12 2.40 -5.70
CA ILE A 138 -4.46 2.96 -5.54
C ILE A 138 -4.62 4.26 -6.34
N ALA A 139 -3.61 5.14 -6.29
CA ALA A 139 -3.62 6.39 -7.06
C ALA A 139 -3.73 6.14 -8.57
N LEU A 140 -2.97 5.19 -9.12
CA LEU A 140 -3.03 4.80 -10.54
C LEU A 140 -4.41 4.22 -10.91
N CYS A 141 -4.98 3.33 -10.10
CA CYS A 141 -6.30 2.75 -10.32
C CYS A 141 -7.41 3.83 -10.28
N LEU A 142 -7.37 4.75 -9.29
CA LEU A 142 -8.33 5.85 -9.20
C LEU A 142 -8.16 6.85 -10.34
N ALA A 143 -6.93 7.10 -10.83
CA ALA A 143 -6.68 7.91 -12.01
C ALA A 143 -7.30 7.28 -13.26
N ALA A 144 -7.12 5.97 -13.46
CA ALA A 144 -7.74 5.22 -14.55
C ALA A 144 -9.27 5.32 -14.49
N LEU A 145 -9.85 5.11 -13.31
CA LEU A 145 -11.29 5.24 -13.08
C LEU A 145 -11.79 6.67 -13.33
N LEU A 146 -11.02 7.69 -12.97
CA LEU A 146 -11.36 9.10 -13.24
C LEU A 146 -11.35 9.44 -14.73
N ILE A 147 -10.40 8.88 -15.50
CA ILE A 147 -10.36 9.04 -16.96
C ILE A 147 -11.62 8.42 -17.57
N GLU A 148 -11.95 7.18 -17.16
CA GLU A 148 -13.13 6.47 -17.64
C GLU A 148 -14.42 7.21 -17.27
N ALA A 149 -14.54 7.74 -16.04
CA ALA A 149 -15.68 8.53 -15.60
C ALA A 149 -15.88 9.83 -16.42
N LYS A 150 -14.80 10.43 -16.94
CA LYS A 150 -14.84 11.65 -17.77
C LYS A 150 -15.03 11.36 -19.26
N ARG A 151 -14.48 10.27 -19.71
CA ARG A 151 -14.47 9.85 -21.14
C ARG A 151 -14.71 8.36 -21.17
N PRO A 152 -15.97 7.91 -21.13
CA PRO A 152 -16.29 6.49 -21.25
C PRO A 152 -15.62 5.86 -22.46
N ARG A 153 -15.06 4.68 -22.28
CA ARG A 153 -14.30 3.92 -23.29
C ARG A 153 -13.06 4.67 -23.81
N ALA A 154 -12.35 5.35 -22.90
CA ALA A 154 -11.14 6.10 -23.25
C ALA A 154 -10.01 5.22 -23.85
N GLY A 155 -10.04 3.91 -23.59
CA GLY A 155 -9.14 2.93 -24.20
C GLY A 155 -7.72 2.98 -23.64
N TRP A 156 -6.73 3.34 -24.47
CA TRP A 156 -5.31 3.24 -24.13
C TRP A 156 -4.88 4.00 -22.84
N PRO A 157 -5.39 5.19 -22.49
CA PRO A 157 -4.91 5.87 -21.28
C PRO A 157 -5.28 5.12 -19.99
N VAL A 158 -6.46 4.48 -19.98
CA VAL A 158 -6.92 3.65 -18.86
C VAL A 158 -6.05 2.39 -18.77
N LEU A 159 -5.85 1.67 -19.89
CA LEU A 159 -5.04 0.47 -19.91
C LEU A 159 -3.57 0.72 -19.58
N ALA A 160 -3.00 1.84 -20.01
CA ALA A 160 -1.63 2.22 -19.65
C ALA A 160 -1.46 2.44 -18.14
N LEU A 161 -2.41 3.12 -17.48
CA LEU A 161 -2.39 3.28 -16.03
C LEU A 161 -2.60 1.95 -15.29
N LEU A 162 -3.48 1.08 -15.80
CA LEU A 162 -3.69 -0.25 -15.23
C LEU A 162 -2.48 -1.18 -15.47
N ALA A 163 -1.75 -1.03 -16.59
CA ALA A 163 -0.50 -1.75 -16.82
C ALA A 163 0.57 -1.34 -15.79
N LEU A 164 0.75 -0.03 -15.55
CA LEU A 164 1.65 0.47 -14.50
C LEU A 164 1.22 0.01 -13.10
N ALA A 165 -0.08 0.10 -12.79
CA ALA A 165 -0.61 -0.42 -11.53
C ALA A 165 -0.38 -1.93 -11.40
N GLY A 166 -0.44 -2.68 -12.52
CA GLY A 166 -0.18 -4.12 -12.59
C GLY A 166 1.27 -4.52 -12.36
N LEU A 167 2.22 -3.59 -12.49
CA LEU A 167 3.62 -3.78 -12.11
C LEU A 167 3.89 -3.48 -10.62
N LEU A 168 2.90 -2.92 -9.93
CA LEU A 168 2.91 -2.75 -8.48
C LEU A 168 2.11 -3.86 -7.79
N ARG A 169 0.95 -4.23 -8.36
CA ARG A 169 0.06 -5.21 -7.74
C ARG A 169 -0.74 -6.00 -8.78
N PRO A 170 -0.82 -7.33 -8.64
CA PRO A 170 -1.47 -8.20 -9.62
C PRO A 170 -2.99 -8.00 -9.73
N GLU A 171 -3.65 -7.39 -8.72
CA GLU A 171 -5.08 -7.05 -8.80
C GLU A 171 -5.44 -6.23 -10.03
N ALA A 172 -4.54 -5.34 -10.48
CA ALA A 172 -4.78 -4.51 -11.66
C ALA A 172 -4.84 -5.32 -12.97
N TRP A 173 -4.29 -6.53 -13.00
CA TRP A 173 -4.41 -7.41 -14.16
C TRP A 173 -5.87 -7.77 -14.45
N LEU A 174 -6.63 -8.08 -13.38
CA LEU A 174 -8.07 -8.33 -13.52
C LEU A 174 -8.79 -7.08 -14.03
N PHE A 175 -8.44 -5.90 -13.52
CA PHE A 175 -9.06 -4.64 -13.96
C PHE A 175 -8.78 -4.36 -15.44
N ALA A 176 -7.55 -4.60 -15.89
CA ALA A 176 -7.18 -4.43 -17.30
C ALA A 176 -7.93 -5.40 -18.22
N VAL A 177 -8.06 -6.68 -17.83
CA VAL A 177 -8.81 -7.68 -18.59
C VAL A 177 -10.31 -7.33 -18.62
N VAL A 178 -10.92 -7.02 -17.50
CA VAL A 178 -12.34 -6.63 -17.42
C VAL A 178 -12.60 -5.36 -18.25
N TYR A 179 -11.68 -4.39 -18.19
CA TYR A 179 -11.81 -3.19 -19.00
C TYR A 179 -11.67 -3.46 -20.49
N LEU A 180 -10.74 -4.32 -20.89
CA LEU A 180 -10.61 -4.75 -22.29
C LEU A 180 -11.88 -5.45 -22.78
N VAL A 181 -12.47 -6.34 -21.96
CA VAL A 181 -13.76 -6.99 -22.28
C VAL A 181 -14.87 -5.94 -22.41
N TYR A 182 -14.92 -4.96 -21.51
CA TYR A 182 -15.89 -3.86 -21.61
C TYR A 182 -15.74 -3.06 -22.90
N LEU A 183 -14.52 -2.86 -23.41
CA LEU A 183 -14.28 -2.20 -24.70
C LEU A 183 -14.72 -3.03 -25.92
N CYS A 184 -14.84 -4.36 -25.76
CA CYS A 184 -15.32 -5.25 -26.85
C CYS A 184 -16.83 -5.14 -27.10
N PHE A 185 -17.60 -4.59 -26.15
CA PHE A 185 -19.04 -4.44 -26.28
C PHE A 185 -19.40 -2.99 -26.49
N ASP A 186 -20.05 -2.65 -27.61
CA ASP A 186 -20.58 -1.32 -27.88
C ASP A 186 -21.95 -1.11 -27.23
N ASP A 187 -22.51 0.11 -27.32
CA ASP A 187 -23.87 0.43 -26.83
C ASP A 187 -24.95 -0.37 -27.56
N GLU A 188 -24.68 -0.77 -28.80
CA GLU A 188 -25.38 -1.87 -29.47
C GLU A 188 -24.68 -3.19 -29.10
N PRO A 189 -25.41 -4.30 -28.87
CA PRO A 189 -24.80 -5.58 -28.45
C PRO A 189 -24.03 -6.25 -29.61
N ARG A 190 -23.09 -5.52 -30.20
CA ARG A 190 -22.18 -6.01 -31.23
C ARG A 190 -20.78 -6.14 -30.64
N PHE A 191 -20.24 -7.35 -30.77
CA PHE A 191 -18.84 -7.59 -30.40
C PHE A 191 -17.93 -6.91 -31.43
N THR A 192 -17.14 -5.96 -30.95
CA THR A 192 -16.09 -5.33 -31.77
C THR A 192 -14.72 -5.85 -31.31
N ARG A 193 -13.88 -6.24 -32.25
CA ARG A 193 -12.53 -6.67 -31.94
C ARG A 193 -11.68 -5.45 -31.53
N PRO A 194 -11.09 -5.45 -30.32
CA PRO A 194 -10.23 -4.35 -29.93
C PRO A 194 -8.94 -4.35 -30.77
N PRO A 195 -8.34 -3.19 -31.03
CA PRO A 195 -7.03 -3.10 -31.65
C PRO A 195 -5.98 -3.89 -30.86
N ALA A 196 -5.03 -4.51 -31.56
CA ALA A 196 -3.95 -5.31 -30.92
C ALA A 196 -3.16 -4.51 -29.87
N THR A 197 -3.01 -3.20 -30.05
CA THR A 197 -2.35 -2.31 -29.08
C THR A 197 -3.06 -2.28 -27.73
N LEU A 198 -4.40 -2.34 -27.69
CA LEU A 198 -5.15 -2.38 -26.43
C LEU A 198 -5.04 -3.74 -25.77
N VAL A 199 -5.00 -4.82 -26.56
CA VAL A 199 -4.75 -6.17 -26.04
C VAL A 199 -3.34 -6.25 -25.41
N LEU A 200 -2.33 -5.74 -26.10
CA LEU A 200 -0.95 -5.70 -25.59
C LEU A 200 -0.86 -4.87 -24.30
N LEU A 201 -1.51 -3.71 -24.22
CA LEU A 201 -1.55 -2.90 -22.99
C LEU A 201 -2.26 -3.62 -21.83
N ALA A 202 -3.36 -4.33 -22.12
CA ALA A 202 -4.07 -5.08 -21.08
C ALA A 202 -3.23 -6.24 -20.52
N LEU A 203 -2.39 -6.84 -21.36
CA LEU A 203 -1.49 -7.94 -20.98
C LEU A 203 -0.11 -7.47 -20.53
N ALA A 204 0.21 -6.17 -20.67
CA ALA A 204 1.55 -5.65 -20.35
C ALA A 204 1.95 -5.88 -18.89
N GLY A 205 1.05 -5.69 -17.94
CA GLY A 205 1.32 -5.94 -16.51
C GLY A 205 1.82 -7.36 -16.25
N PRO A 206 1.02 -8.41 -16.49
CA PRO A 206 1.44 -9.79 -16.23
C PRO A 206 2.62 -10.23 -17.10
N LEU A 207 2.71 -9.81 -18.35
CA LEU A 207 3.82 -10.20 -19.23
C LEU A 207 5.15 -9.57 -18.81
N LEU A 208 5.16 -8.29 -18.48
CA LEU A 208 6.36 -7.61 -18.02
C LEU A 208 6.79 -8.11 -16.62
N TRP A 209 5.84 -8.47 -15.76
CA TRP A 209 6.16 -9.07 -14.46
C TRP A 209 6.80 -10.46 -14.63
N ALA A 210 6.18 -11.34 -15.42
CA ALA A 210 6.74 -12.66 -15.70
C ALA A 210 8.10 -12.59 -16.40
N LEU A 211 8.31 -11.61 -17.30
CA LEU A 211 9.59 -11.34 -17.93
C LEU A 211 10.65 -10.88 -16.91
N PHE A 212 10.27 -9.98 -16.01
CA PHE A 212 11.15 -9.51 -14.93
C PHE A 212 11.59 -10.66 -14.02
N ASP A 213 10.64 -11.47 -13.53
CA ASP A 213 10.92 -12.65 -12.72
C ASP A 213 11.87 -13.61 -13.48
N TRP A 214 11.60 -13.84 -14.76
CA TRP A 214 12.43 -14.74 -15.56
C TRP A 214 13.86 -14.22 -15.77
N ILE A 215 14.02 -12.93 -16.02
CA ILE A 215 15.35 -12.31 -16.20
C ILE A 215 16.15 -12.34 -14.89
N THR A 216 15.52 -12.07 -13.77
CA THR A 216 16.20 -11.95 -12.47
C THR A 216 16.45 -13.28 -11.77
N THR A 217 15.59 -14.29 -11.99
CA THR A 217 15.62 -15.55 -11.22
C THR A 217 15.66 -16.81 -12.09
N GLY A 218 15.41 -16.69 -13.40
CA GLY A 218 15.22 -17.85 -14.29
C GLY A 218 13.83 -18.51 -14.20
N SER A 219 12.93 -18.05 -13.33
CA SER A 219 11.58 -18.57 -13.15
C SER A 219 10.53 -17.47 -13.36
N PRO A 220 9.62 -17.59 -14.35
CA PRO A 220 8.64 -16.55 -14.62
C PRO A 220 7.53 -16.41 -13.58
N THR A 221 7.53 -17.27 -12.56
CA THR A 221 6.55 -17.29 -11.46
C THR A 221 7.19 -17.14 -10.08
N HIS A 222 8.43 -16.66 -10.02
CA HIS A 222 9.19 -16.53 -8.78
C HIS A 222 8.44 -15.71 -7.72
N SER A 223 7.99 -14.52 -8.08
CA SER A 223 7.23 -13.64 -7.16
C SER A 223 5.97 -14.31 -6.60
N TRP A 224 5.27 -15.10 -7.42
CA TRP A 224 4.07 -15.82 -7.00
C TRP A 224 4.37 -16.95 -6.02
N THR A 225 5.37 -17.78 -6.33
CA THR A 225 5.75 -18.92 -5.48
C THR A 225 6.33 -18.45 -4.16
N GLY A 226 7.24 -17.46 -4.17
CA GLY A 226 7.82 -16.88 -2.96
C GLY A 226 6.79 -16.19 -2.06
N THR A 227 5.80 -15.50 -2.64
CA THR A 227 4.71 -14.91 -1.85
C THR A 227 3.89 -15.98 -1.13
N LYS A 228 3.58 -17.10 -1.78
CA LYS A 228 2.87 -18.22 -1.15
C LYS A 228 3.67 -18.83 -0.01
N GLU A 229 4.96 -19.07 -0.23
CA GLU A 229 5.86 -19.60 0.79
C GLU A 229 5.91 -18.69 2.03
N THR A 230 6.00 -17.36 1.81
CA THR A 230 5.92 -16.38 2.90
C THR A 230 4.57 -16.41 3.63
N VAL A 231 3.45 -16.60 2.90
CA VAL A 231 2.11 -16.72 3.51
C VAL A 231 2.02 -17.97 4.39
N GLU A 232 2.59 -19.09 3.94
CA GLU A 232 2.62 -20.35 4.68
C GLU A 232 3.55 -20.25 5.91
N THR A 233 4.76 -19.73 5.76
CA THR A 233 5.72 -19.56 6.84
C THR A 233 5.22 -18.65 7.96
N LEU A 234 4.53 -17.57 7.59
CA LEU A 234 3.94 -16.62 8.56
C LEU A 234 2.52 -17.00 9.00
N GLU A 235 2.06 -18.21 8.66
CA GLU A 235 0.72 -18.73 9.03
C GLU A 235 -0.42 -17.72 8.76
N ARG A 236 -0.34 -16.96 7.65
CA ARG A 236 -1.32 -15.92 7.32
C ARG A 236 -2.63 -16.52 6.82
N GLN A 237 -3.72 -15.87 7.20
CA GLN A 237 -5.07 -16.23 6.75
C GLN A 237 -5.18 -16.16 5.23
N THR A 238 -5.70 -17.21 4.59
CA THR A 238 -5.86 -17.32 3.14
C THR A 238 -6.96 -18.33 2.78
N GLY A 239 -7.39 -18.32 1.53
CA GLY A 239 -8.37 -19.26 1.01
C GLY A 239 -9.83 -18.82 1.19
N PRO A 240 -10.78 -19.58 0.61
CA PRO A 240 -12.19 -19.17 0.54
C PRO A 240 -12.89 -19.14 1.91
N VAL A 241 -12.53 -20.01 2.85
CA VAL A 241 -13.12 -20.05 4.18
C VAL A 241 -12.73 -18.82 4.97
N ASP A 242 -11.44 -18.54 5.03
CA ASP A 242 -10.91 -17.36 5.72
C ASP A 242 -11.37 -16.06 5.07
N LEU A 243 -11.54 -16.04 3.74
CA LEU A 243 -12.10 -14.88 3.04
C LEU A 243 -13.51 -14.54 3.54
N VAL A 244 -14.38 -15.54 3.72
CA VAL A 244 -15.73 -15.30 4.23
C VAL A 244 -15.70 -14.83 5.68
N LEU A 245 -14.84 -15.39 6.50
CA LEU A 245 -14.75 -15.08 7.94
C LEU A 245 -14.08 -13.72 8.20
N TYR A 246 -13.00 -13.44 7.50
CA TYR A 246 -12.15 -12.27 7.77
C TYR A 246 -12.27 -11.16 6.73
N GLY A 247 -12.66 -11.43 5.48
CA GLY A 247 -12.74 -10.43 4.42
C GLY A 247 -13.60 -9.20 4.77
N PRO A 248 -14.84 -9.37 5.26
CA PRO A 248 -15.67 -8.23 5.71
C PRO A 248 -15.03 -7.45 6.86
N ARG A 249 -14.36 -8.16 7.80
CA ARG A 249 -13.64 -7.53 8.90
C ARG A 249 -12.47 -6.68 8.39
N ARG A 250 -11.68 -7.17 7.42
CA ARG A 250 -10.56 -6.42 6.82
C ARG A 250 -11.01 -5.12 6.15
N LEU A 251 -12.13 -5.14 5.44
CA LEU A 251 -12.74 -3.92 4.90
C LEU A 251 -13.24 -3.00 6.04
N GLY A 252 -13.82 -3.59 7.09
CA GLY A 252 -14.27 -2.87 8.29
C GLY A 252 -13.11 -2.22 9.07
N GLU A 253 -11.93 -2.81 9.09
CA GLU A 253 -10.72 -2.23 9.67
C GLU A 253 -10.29 -0.94 8.94
N VAL A 254 -10.56 -0.85 7.62
CA VAL A 254 -10.27 0.35 6.81
C VAL A 254 -11.38 1.40 6.93
N LEU A 255 -12.64 1.03 6.69
CA LEU A 255 -13.77 1.96 6.68
C LEU A 255 -14.32 2.26 8.07
N GLN A 256 -14.12 1.36 9.02
CA GLN A 256 -14.73 1.32 10.34
C GLN A 256 -16.27 1.22 10.31
N TRP A 257 -16.92 0.94 11.45
CA TRP A 257 -18.36 0.68 11.51
C TRP A 257 -19.24 1.77 10.91
N PRO A 258 -19.03 3.07 11.22
CA PRO A 258 -19.85 4.13 10.62
C PRO A 258 -19.69 4.19 9.11
N GLY A 259 -18.44 3.98 8.62
CA GLY A 259 -18.13 3.93 7.20
C GLY A 259 -18.77 2.73 6.49
N MET A 260 -18.77 1.54 7.11
CA MET A 260 -19.42 0.35 6.54
C MET A 260 -20.94 0.55 6.40
N VAL A 261 -21.62 1.01 7.44
CA VAL A 261 -23.06 1.30 7.41
C VAL A 261 -23.36 2.39 6.38
N GLY A 262 -22.57 3.46 6.38
CA GLY A 262 -22.70 4.56 5.41
C GLY A 262 -22.49 4.09 3.98
N ALA A 263 -21.48 3.27 3.71
CA ALA A 263 -21.19 2.74 2.38
C ALA A 263 -22.32 1.84 1.86
N LEU A 264 -22.77 0.88 2.67
CA LEU A 264 -23.87 -0.03 2.31
C LEU A 264 -25.16 0.74 2.05
N GLY A 265 -25.53 1.66 2.95
CA GLY A 265 -26.72 2.51 2.77
C GLY A 265 -26.58 3.44 1.57
N GLY A 266 -25.41 4.02 1.35
CA GLY A 266 -25.14 4.89 0.20
C GLY A 266 -25.18 4.14 -1.14
N VAL A 267 -24.66 2.91 -1.19
CA VAL A 267 -24.79 2.02 -2.36
C VAL A 267 -26.27 1.69 -2.62
N ALA A 268 -27.00 1.25 -1.59
CA ALA A 268 -28.41 0.89 -1.72
C ALA A 268 -29.26 2.08 -2.19
N LEU A 269 -29.16 3.24 -1.53
CA LEU A 269 -29.88 4.46 -1.89
C LEU A 269 -29.43 5.02 -3.24
N GLY A 270 -28.14 4.97 -3.53
CA GLY A 270 -27.58 5.40 -4.82
C GLY A 270 -28.10 4.56 -5.99
N LEU A 271 -28.14 3.23 -5.86
CA LEU A 271 -28.69 2.35 -6.89
C LEU A 271 -30.21 2.49 -7.02
N ALA A 272 -30.94 2.71 -5.91
CA ALA A 272 -32.38 2.88 -5.94
C ALA A 272 -32.83 4.19 -6.59
N PHE A 273 -32.16 5.31 -6.29
CA PHE A 273 -32.62 6.64 -6.68
C PHE A 273 -31.69 7.42 -7.62
N LEU A 274 -30.40 7.05 -7.67
CA LEU A 274 -29.36 7.73 -8.47
C LEU A 274 -28.61 6.72 -9.36
N ARG A 275 -29.30 5.70 -9.85
CA ARG A 275 -28.71 4.53 -10.51
C ARG A 275 -27.67 4.88 -11.58
N ARG A 276 -28.01 5.80 -12.51
CA ARG A 276 -27.10 6.18 -13.61
C ARG A 276 -25.78 6.77 -13.13
N ARG A 277 -25.77 7.41 -11.95
CA ARG A 277 -24.58 8.01 -11.33
C ARG A 277 -23.78 7.01 -10.49
N SER A 278 -24.44 5.95 -10.00
CA SER A 278 -23.89 4.99 -9.03
C SER A 278 -23.26 3.76 -9.69
N VAL A 279 -23.78 3.32 -10.87
CA VAL A 279 -23.41 2.03 -11.48
C VAL A 279 -21.91 1.87 -11.68
N LEU A 280 -21.23 2.88 -12.24
CA LEU A 280 -19.78 2.78 -12.49
C LEU A 280 -19.00 2.64 -11.18
N GLY A 281 -19.32 3.44 -10.16
CA GLY A 281 -18.66 3.39 -8.87
C GLY A 281 -18.91 2.06 -8.14
N VAL A 282 -20.16 1.55 -8.17
CA VAL A 282 -20.49 0.24 -7.59
C VAL A 282 -19.78 -0.88 -8.33
N ALA A 283 -19.78 -0.86 -9.65
CA ALA A 283 -19.07 -1.86 -10.46
C ALA A 283 -17.57 -1.88 -10.16
N ALA A 284 -16.93 -0.70 -10.04
CA ALA A 284 -15.53 -0.58 -9.69
C ALA A 284 -15.24 -1.08 -8.27
N ALA A 285 -16.10 -0.80 -7.29
CA ALA A 285 -15.94 -1.31 -5.92
C ALA A 285 -16.11 -2.84 -5.86
N VAL A 286 -17.10 -3.38 -6.57
CA VAL A 286 -17.31 -4.84 -6.68
C VAL A 286 -16.12 -5.51 -7.37
N LEU A 287 -15.59 -4.90 -8.43
CA LEU A 287 -14.41 -5.43 -9.13
C LEU A 287 -13.17 -5.42 -8.23
N ALA A 288 -12.96 -4.36 -7.45
CA ALA A 288 -11.85 -4.27 -6.49
C ALA A 288 -11.97 -5.33 -5.38
N LEU A 289 -13.16 -5.54 -4.83
CA LEU A 289 -13.42 -6.61 -3.86
C LEU A 289 -13.32 -8.00 -4.50
N GLY A 290 -13.73 -8.15 -5.76
CA GLY A 290 -13.58 -9.38 -6.52
C GLY A 290 -12.12 -9.76 -6.78
N ALA A 291 -11.27 -8.78 -7.08
CA ALA A 291 -9.83 -9.00 -7.22
C ALA A 291 -9.20 -9.44 -5.88
N PHE A 292 -9.52 -8.76 -4.79
CA PHE A 292 -9.11 -9.17 -3.44
C PHE A 292 -9.55 -10.61 -3.13
N ALA A 293 -10.81 -10.96 -3.42
CA ALA A 293 -11.33 -12.29 -3.20
C ALA A 293 -10.62 -13.34 -4.05
N LEU A 294 -10.36 -13.03 -5.32
CA LEU A 294 -9.65 -13.93 -6.24
C LEU A 294 -8.23 -14.24 -5.73
N LEU A 295 -7.49 -13.22 -5.30
CA LEU A 295 -6.15 -13.40 -4.76
C LEU A 295 -6.15 -14.21 -3.46
N ALA A 296 -7.06 -13.90 -2.53
CA ALA A 296 -7.23 -14.67 -1.30
C ALA A 296 -7.51 -16.16 -1.59
N CYS A 297 -8.45 -16.45 -2.53
CA CYS A 297 -8.75 -17.81 -2.96
C CYS A 297 -7.58 -18.50 -3.70
N SER A 298 -6.63 -17.72 -4.23
CA SER A 298 -5.44 -18.23 -4.91
C SER A 298 -4.27 -18.51 -3.96
N GLY A 299 -4.45 -18.32 -2.64
CA GLY A 299 -3.44 -18.60 -1.63
C GLY A 299 -2.64 -17.38 -1.17
N LEU A 300 -3.07 -16.14 -1.51
CA LEU A 300 -2.45 -14.93 -1.00
C LEU A 300 -3.12 -14.47 0.31
N ALA A 301 -2.38 -13.71 1.12
CA ALA A 301 -2.84 -13.30 2.45
C ALA A 301 -4.07 -12.37 2.41
N ILE A 302 -4.94 -12.49 3.41
CA ILE A 302 -6.12 -11.65 3.61
C ILE A 302 -5.75 -10.49 4.53
N LEU A 303 -5.23 -9.39 3.95
CA LEU A 303 -4.75 -8.21 4.68
C LEU A 303 -5.66 -7.00 4.46
N PRO A 304 -5.80 -6.09 5.47
CA PRO A 304 -6.61 -4.87 5.34
C PRO A 304 -6.19 -3.99 4.16
N ARG A 305 -4.87 -3.85 3.93
CA ARG A 305 -4.32 -3.01 2.86
C ARG A 305 -4.84 -3.38 1.47
N TYR A 306 -5.19 -4.64 1.24
CA TYR A 306 -5.72 -5.12 -0.05
C TYR A 306 -7.18 -4.72 -0.30
N THR A 307 -7.89 -4.24 0.72
CA THR A 307 -9.24 -3.69 0.58
C THR A 307 -9.28 -2.16 0.42
N MET A 308 -8.12 -1.47 0.51
CA MET A 308 -8.06 0.00 0.53
C MET A 308 -8.56 0.65 -0.77
N LEU A 309 -8.34 0.04 -1.94
CA LEU A 309 -8.90 0.55 -3.20
C LEU A 309 -10.42 0.51 -3.18
N ALA A 310 -11.01 -0.61 -2.77
CA ALA A 310 -12.47 -0.73 -2.61
C ALA A 310 -13.00 0.26 -1.57
N ALA A 311 -12.31 0.41 -0.43
CA ALA A 311 -12.66 1.37 0.61
C ALA A 311 -12.62 2.83 0.10
N SER A 312 -11.64 3.19 -0.75
CA SER A 312 -11.55 4.52 -1.37
C SER A 312 -12.78 4.83 -2.23
N ILE A 313 -13.25 3.86 -3.00
CA ILE A 313 -14.45 4.01 -3.84
C ILE A 313 -15.72 4.01 -2.97
N LEU A 314 -15.80 3.13 -1.99
CA LEU A 314 -16.94 3.04 -1.06
C LEU A 314 -17.08 4.28 -0.17
N ALA A 315 -16.00 4.98 0.14
CA ALA A 315 -16.05 6.27 0.85
C ALA A 315 -16.88 7.32 0.08
N ILE A 316 -16.93 7.26 -1.26
CA ILE A 316 -17.81 8.11 -2.06
C ILE A 316 -19.28 7.82 -1.74
N PHE A 317 -19.61 6.55 -1.55
CA PHE A 317 -20.98 6.13 -1.19
C PHE A 317 -21.32 6.46 0.28
N VAL A 318 -20.32 6.53 1.18
CA VAL A 318 -20.55 7.13 2.50
C VAL A 318 -20.98 8.61 2.35
N GLY A 319 -20.30 9.35 1.49
CA GLY A 319 -20.71 10.73 1.14
C GLY A 319 -22.12 10.78 0.54
N VAL A 320 -22.50 9.80 -0.30
CA VAL A 320 -23.87 9.65 -0.84
C VAL A 320 -24.86 9.40 0.27
N SER A 321 -24.59 8.54 1.25
CA SER A 321 -25.49 8.29 2.38
C SER A 321 -25.78 9.57 3.17
N LEU A 322 -24.76 10.40 3.39
CA LEU A 322 -24.84 11.64 4.17
C LEU A 322 -25.51 12.79 3.42
N LEU A 323 -25.24 12.95 2.13
CA LEU A 323 -25.61 14.15 1.37
C LEU A 323 -26.47 13.88 0.14
N GLY A 324 -26.65 12.63 -0.29
CA GLY A 324 -27.35 12.27 -1.53
C GLY A 324 -28.83 12.67 -1.57
N TRP A 325 -29.49 12.81 -0.41
CA TRP A 325 -30.85 13.34 -0.32
C TRP A 325 -31.01 14.73 -0.96
N ARG A 326 -29.94 15.51 -1.08
CA ARG A 326 -29.92 16.83 -1.70
C ARG A 326 -30.11 16.75 -3.21
N LEU A 327 -29.82 15.60 -3.82
CA LEU A 327 -29.96 15.33 -5.25
C LEU A 327 -31.37 14.88 -5.64
N LEU A 328 -32.23 14.63 -4.67
CA LEU A 328 -33.65 14.34 -4.90
C LEU A 328 -34.44 15.64 -5.01
N GLU A 329 -35.49 15.61 -5.84
CA GLU A 329 -36.40 16.76 -5.99
C GLU A 329 -37.05 17.15 -4.65
N PRO A 330 -37.32 18.47 -4.44
CA PRO A 330 -38.11 18.93 -3.32
C PRO A 330 -39.49 18.25 -3.34
N GLY A 331 -39.88 17.57 -2.21
CA GLY A 331 -41.16 16.83 -2.13
C GLY A 331 -41.04 15.34 -2.45
N HIS A 332 -39.91 14.82 -2.90
CA HIS A 332 -39.74 13.40 -3.10
C HIS A 332 -39.96 12.61 -1.79
N PRO A 333 -40.81 11.55 -1.78
CA PRO A 333 -41.24 10.88 -0.55
C PRO A 333 -40.10 10.25 0.26
N TRP A 334 -39.02 9.85 -0.40
CA TRP A 334 -37.83 9.28 0.24
C TRP A 334 -36.86 10.33 0.79
N ARG A 335 -37.00 11.63 0.43
CA ARG A 335 -36.06 12.65 0.86
C ARG A 335 -35.94 12.77 2.36
N ARG A 336 -37.10 12.79 3.08
CA ARG A 336 -37.12 12.85 4.55
C ARG A 336 -36.55 11.58 5.18
N ARG A 337 -36.90 10.40 4.66
CA ARG A 337 -36.35 9.12 5.15
C ARG A 337 -34.86 9.06 4.99
N TRP A 338 -34.35 9.52 3.84
CA TRP A 338 -32.90 9.60 3.59
C TRP A 338 -32.22 10.59 4.53
N GLN A 339 -32.82 11.76 4.81
CA GLN A 339 -32.30 12.72 5.80
C GLN A 339 -32.20 12.08 7.20
N VAL A 340 -33.20 11.31 7.63
CA VAL A 340 -33.15 10.59 8.90
C VAL A 340 -32.00 9.57 8.90
N PHE A 341 -31.86 8.79 7.83
CA PHE A 341 -30.73 7.86 7.69
C PHE A 341 -29.38 8.58 7.69
N ALA A 342 -29.26 9.69 6.97
CA ALA A 342 -28.06 10.53 6.95
C ALA A 342 -27.72 11.06 8.36
N ALA A 343 -28.74 11.48 9.13
CA ALA A 343 -28.55 11.92 10.51
C ALA A 343 -28.08 10.77 11.42
N ILE A 344 -28.60 9.57 11.24
CA ILE A 344 -28.14 8.38 11.97
C ILE A 344 -26.67 8.08 11.64
N VAL A 345 -26.29 8.04 10.36
CA VAL A 345 -24.91 7.82 9.95
C VAL A 345 -23.98 8.92 10.49
N ALA A 346 -24.40 10.18 10.42
CA ALA A 346 -23.63 11.29 10.99
C ALA A 346 -23.46 11.15 12.52
N ALA A 347 -24.53 10.77 13.24
CA ALA A 347 -24.45 10.50 14.67
C ALA A 347 -23.51 9.33 15.00
N MET A 348 -23.49 8.28 14.17
CA MET A 348 -22.54 7.17 14.33
C MET A 348 -21.09 7.65 14.15
N PHE A 349 -20.81 8.52 13.16
CA PHE A 349 -19.47 9.10 13.02
C PHE A 349 -19.09 9.97 14.22
N LEU A 350 -19.99 10.78 14.71
CA LEU A 350 -19.76 11.61 15.92
C LEU A 350 -19.51 10.76 17.16
N ALA A 351 -20.31 9.72 17.35
CA ALA A 351 -20.14 8.78 18.47
C ALA A 351 -18.82 7.98 18.36
N TRP A 352 -18.30 7.79 17.13
CA TRP A 352 -17.06 7.07 16.87
C TRP A 352 -15.81 7.94 16.96
N LEU A 353 -15.94 9.28 17.01
CA LEU A 353 -14.79 10.19 17.07
C LEU A 353 -13.77 9.88 18.18
N PRO A 354 -14.17 9.53 19.41
CA PRO A 354 -13.18 9.15 20.44
C PRO A 354 -12.38 7.92 20.05
N ASN A 355 -13.02 6.89 19.49
CA ASN A 355 -12.32 5.68 19.03
C ASN A 355 -11.39 5.97 17.84
N GLN A 356 -11.80 6.89 16.94
CA GLN A 356 -10.94 7.32 15.83
C GLN A 356 -9.70 8.05 16.37
N TRP A 357 -9.89 8.97 17.30
CA TRP A 357 -8.78 9.70 17.92
C TRP A 357 -7.80 8.76 18.63
N ASP A 358 -8.32 7.82 19.39
CA ASP A 358 -7.53 6.78 20.07
C ASP A 358 -6.72 5.93 19.07
N LEU A 359 -7.34 5.56 17.95
CA LEU A 359 -6.68 4.77 16.92
C LEU A 359 -5.57 5.58 16.21
N ASP A 360 -5.86 6.83 15.84
CA ASP A 360 -4.90 7.70 15.19
C ASP A 360 -3.73 8.04 16.12
N SER A 361 -4.00 8.27 17.41
CA SER A 361 -2.97 8.52 18.42
C SER A 361 -2.05 7.30 18.66
N ARG A 362 -2.62 6.08 18.66
CA ARG A 362 -1.80 4.85 18.73
C ARG A 362 -0.94 4.69 17.49
N VAL A 363 -1.52 4.86 16.31
CA VAL A 363 -0.76 4.80 15.04
C VAL A 363 0.38 5.82 15.03
N ASP A 364 0.12 7.05 15.49
CA ASP A 364 1.12 8.11 15.63
C ASP A 364 2.27 7.69 16.55
N THR A 365 1.96 7.20 17.75
CA THR A 365 2.95 6.72 18.72
C THR A 365 3.75 5.54 18.17
N ASP A 366 3.07 4.53 17.59
CA ASP A 366 3.72 3.34 17.05
C ASP A 366 4.67 3.68 15.87
N LEU A 367 4.25 4.60 14.99
CA LEU A 367 5.07 5.03 13.87
C LEU A 367 6.27 5.87 14.29
N THR A 368 6.08 6.76 15.28
CA THR A 368 7.17 7.54 15.83
C THR A 368 8.23 6.65 16.49
N ASN A 369 7.79 5.65 17.25
CA ASN A 369 8.70 4.68 17.86
C ASN A 369 9.43 3.84 16.81
N GLN A 370 8.72 3.37 15.78
CA GLN A 370 9.34 2.60 14.70
C GLN A 370 10.34 3.45 13.91
N ALA A 371 10.02 4.71 13.60
CA ALA A 371 10.94 5.63 12.92
C ALA A 371 12.23 5.80 13.72
N ARG A 372 12.12 6.07 15.04
CA ARG A 372 13.29 6.20 15.94
C ARG A 372 14.15 4.94 15.95
N ILE A 373 13.52 3.75 16.03
CA ILE A 373 14.25 2.47 16.03
C ILE A 373 15.00 2.25 14.71
N GLU A 374 14.40 2.64 13.58
CA GLU A 374 15.04 2.58 12.26
C GLU A 374 16.19 3.60 12.13
N ASP A 375 16.01 4.82 12.63
CA ASP A 375 17.03 5.86 12.61
C ASP A 375 18.21 5.47 13.52
N ASP A 376 17.96 4.96 14.72
CA ASP A 376 18.98 4.44 15.63
C ASP A 376 19.84 3.34 15.00
N LEU A 377 19.24 2.49 14.15
CA LEU A 377 20.00 1.47 13.41
C LEU A 377 20.88 2.08 12.32
N THR A 378 20.38 3.11 11.64
CA THR A 378 21.14 3.87 10.63
C THR A 378 22.30 4.62 11.28
N ASP A 379 22.08 5.26 12.43
CA ASP A 379 23.13 5.96 13.18
C ASP A 379 24.29 5.05 13.59
N LEU A 380 24.03 3.79 13.92
CA LEU A 380 25.08 2.80 14.17
C LEU A 380 25.88 2.43 12.93
N VAL A 381 25.24 2.39 11.77
CA VAL A 381 25.95 2.20 10.48
C VAL A 381 26.84 3.40 10.20
N ASP A 382 26.31 4.61 10.31
CA ASP A 382 27.05 5.85 10.04
C ASP A 382 28.20 6.09 11.02
N ALA A 383 28.05 5.61 12.26
CA ALA A 383 29.11 5.63 13.26
C ALA A 383 30.22 4.58 13.05
N GLY A 384 30.11 3.72 12.01
CA GLY A 384 31.10 2.69 11.72
C GLY A 384 31.09 1.51 12.69
N ALA A 385 29.95 1.24 13.37
CA ALA A 385 29.84 0.17 14.35
C ALA A 385 30.12 -1.24 13.78
N PHE A 386 30.06 -1.40 12.46
CA PHE A 386 30.28 -2.63 11.72
C PHE A 386 31.63 -2.70 11.00
N GLU A 387 32.55 -1.83 11.35
CA GLU A 387 33.88 -1.79 10.75
C GLU A 387 34.96 -2.43 11.66
N PRO A 388 35.89 -3.21 11.06
CA PRO A 388 35.86 -3.76 9.71
C PRO A 388 34.89 -4.93 9.60
N LEU A 389 34.19 -5.06 8.45
CA LEU A 389 33.32 -6.22 8.20
C LEU A 389 34.14 -7.53 8.26
N CYS A 390 33.85 -8.39 9.21
CA CYS A 390 34.60 -9.61 9.47
C CYS A 390 33.76 -10.89 9.40
N GLY A 391 32.67 -10.89 8.68
CA GLY A 391 31.76 -12.00 8.54
C GLY A 391 30.33 -11.54 8.34
N LYS A 392 29.38 -12.45 8.53
CA LYS A 392 27.96 -12.13 8.45
C LYS A 392 27.50 -11.32 9.66
N ILE A 393 26.44 -10.56 9.48
CA ILE A 393 25.75 -9.83 10.53
C ILE A 393 24.46 -10.58 10.86
N ALA A 394 24.31 -11.02 12.10
CA ALA A 394 23.06 -11.61 12.57
C ALA A 394 22.17 -10.54 13.22
N VAL A 395 20.90 -10.54 12.88
CA VAL A 395 19.85 -9.71 13.47
C VAL A 395 18.80 -10.61 14.11
N PRO A 396 18.00 -10.13 15.08
CA PRO A 396 17.04 -10.97 15.80
C PRO A 396 16.06 -11.70 14.87
N ASN A 397 15.47 -10.98 13.93
CA ASN A 397 14.60 -11.49 12.89
C ASN A 397 14.82 -10.76 11.55
N HIS A 398 14.07 -11.15 10.53
CA HIS A 398 14.20 -10.63 9.16
C HIS A 398 14.01 -9.10 9.02
N ARG A 399 13.33 -8.41 9.94
CA ARG A 399 12.88 -7.01 9.75
C ARG A 399 14.02 -6.02 9.61
N ALA A 400 15.14 -6.21 10.33
CA ALA A 400 16.28 -5.31 10.26
C ALA A 400 17.19 -5.57 9.02
N VAL A 401 16.99 -6.70 8.32
CA VAL A 401 17.84 -7.11 7.19
C VAL A 401 17.95 -6.03 6.11
N PRO A 402 16.86 -5.50 5.51
CA PRO A 402 16.98 -4.58 4.38
C PRO A 402 17.58 -3.23 4.79
N ARG A 403 17.33 -2.74 6.01
CA ARG A 403 17.89 -1.48 6.50
C ARG A 403 19.41 -1.57 6.60
N LEU A 404 19.92 -2.63 7.19
CA LEU A 404 21.37 -2.87 7.27
C LEU A 404 21.98 -3.14 5.90
N ALA A 405 21.32 -3.92 5.04
CA ALA A 405 21.79 -4.18 3.68
C ALA A 405 21.89 -2.89 2.86
N PHE A 406 20.93 -1.98 3.02
CA PHE A 406 20.94 -0.67 2.36
C PHE A 406 22.06 0.22 2.90
N GLY A 407 22.15 0.40 4.22
CA GLY A 407 23.11 1.30 4.86
C GLY A 407 24.55 0.84 4.76
N LEU A 408 24.81 -0.46 4.81
CA LEU A 408 26.18 -1.03 4.70
C LEU A 408 26.62 -1.31 3.26
N ASP A 409 25.76 -1.08 2.28
CA ASP A 409 26.02 -1.38 0.87
C ASP A 409 26.42 -2.86 0.63
N VAL A 410 25.70 -3.79 1.26
CA VAL A 410 25.94 -5.23 1.16
C VAL A 410 24.70 -5.97 0.64
N LYS A 411 24.90 -7.21 0.18
CA LYS A 411 23.80 -8.08 -0.24
C LYS A 411 22.94 -8.49 0.97
N PRO A 412 21.61 -8.62 0.82
CA PRO A 412 20.72 -9.07 1.89
C PRO A 412 21.16 -10.39 2.56
N THR A 413 21.70 -11.34 1.81
CA THR A 413 22.22 -12.62 2.34
C THR A 413 23.47 -12.51 3.19
N GLN A 414 24.13 -11.36 3.27
CA GLN A 414 25.20 -11.08 4.24
C GLN A 414 24.63 -10.83 5.64
N ILE A 415 23.34 -10.52 5.74
CA ILE A 415 22.63 -10.25 6.98
C ILE A 415 21.65 -11.39 7.21
N ILE A 416 21.82 -12.12 8.29
CA ILE A 416 21.04 -13.33 8.59
C ILE A 416 20.06 -13.10 9.72
N SER A 417 18.88 -13.67 9.60
CA SER A 417 17.90 -13.72 10.67
C SER A 417 18.29 -14.78 11.70
N ALA A 418 18.58 -14.38 12.93
CA ALA A 418 18.95 -15.32 13.97
C ALA A 418 17.82 -16.29 14.33
N SER A 419 16.56 -15.88 14.16
CA SER A 419 15.39 -16.72 14.36
C SER A 419 15.27 -17.85 13.33
N GLU A 420 15.74 -17.61 12.09
CA GLU A 420 15.65 -18.53 10.97
C GLU A 420 16.93 -19.38 10.80
N GLU A 421 18.08 -18.72 10.82
CA GLU A 421 19.36 -19.31 10.44
C GLU A 421 20.32 -19.53 11.63
N GLY A 422 19.95 -18.99 12.82
CA GLY A 422 20.82 -18.99 13.99
C GLY A 422 21.93 -17.91 13.91
N ILE A 423 22.79 -17.87 14.93
CA ILE A 423 23.85 -16.88 15.02
C ILE A 423 25.17 -17.49 14.55
N PRO A 424 25.92 -16.81 13.66
CA PRO A 424 27.19 -17.32 13.13
C PRO A 424 28.26 -17.34 14.24
N ARG A 425 29.24 -18.24 14.12
CA ARG A 425 30.35 -18.34 15.08
C ARG A 425 31.27 -17.11 15.08
N ARG A 426 31.28 -16.34 14.00
CA ARG A 426 32.11 -15.14 13.78
C ARG A 426 31.32 -14.11 13.00
N GLY A 427 31.57 -12.84 13.28
CA GLY A 427 30.89 -11.71 12.65
C GLY A 427 30.27 -10.79 13.69
N TYR A 428 29.11 -10.28 13.38
CA TYR A 428 28.36 -9.37 14.23
C TYR A 428 27.04 -9.99 14.67
N PHE A 429 26.58 -9.57 15.84
CA PHE A 429 25.22 -9.80 16.31
C PHE A 429 24.62 -8.47 16.80
N VAL A 430 23.50 -8.09 16.23
CA VAL A 430 22.75 -6.89 16.60
C VAL A 430 21.59 -7.33 17.47
N ALA A 431 21.58 -6.90 18.74
CA ALA A 431 20.52 -7.22 19.68
C ALA A 431 19.65 -6.00 19.95
N PRO A 432 18.35 -6.16 20.26
CA PRO A 432 17.54 -5.08 20.78
C PRO A 432 18.05 -4.65 22.16
N ALA A 433 18.10 -3.33 22.42
CA ALA A 433 18.62 -2.80 23.67
C ALA A 433 17.60 -2.86 24.82
N ASN A 434 16.31 -2.94 24.50
CA ASN A 434 15.22 -2.88 25.48
C ASN A 434 13.94 -3.55 24.96
N GLU A 435 12.95 -3.72 25.86
CA GLU A 435 11.67 -4.34 25.55
C GLU A 435 10.81 -3.51 24.57
N GLU A 436 11.01 -2.20 24.50
CA GLU A 436 10.27 -1.34 23.59
C GLU A 436 10.60 -1.66 22.13
N VAL A 437 11.89 -1.90 21.82
CA VAL A 437 12.32 -2.36 20.48
C VAL A 437 11.75 -3.72 20.15
N ILE A 438 11.74 -4.64 21.12
CA ILE A 438 11.15 -5.96 20.95
C ILE A 438 9.66 -5.82 20.60
N HIS A 439 8.94 -5.02 21.37
CA HIS A 439 7.49 -4.87 21.22
C HIS A 439 7.08 -4.11 19.95
N ASN A 440 7.77 -3.04 19.62
CA ASN A 440 7.36 -2.14 18.51
C ASN A 440 7.97 -2.53 17.16
N PHE A 441 9.07 -3.28 17.13
CA PHE A 441 9.78 -3.56 15.90
C PHE A 441 9.97 -5.05 15.62
N ILE A 442 10.26 -5.85 16.63
CA ILE A 442 10.64 -7.25 16.47
C ILE A 442 9.44 -8.18 16.58
N LEU A 443 8.57 -7.99 17.61
CA LEU A 443 7.39 -8.82 17.76
C LEU A 443 6.34 -8.49 16.70
N ASP A 444 6.07 -9.47 15.85
CA ASP A 444 4.89 -9.47 14.99
C ASP A 444 3.93 -10.52 15.55
N PRO A 445 2.67 -10.15 15.89
CA PRO A 445 1.68 -11.13 16.35
C PRO A 445 1.42 -12.27 15.36
N ASN A 446 1.79 -12.06 14.08
CA ASN A 446 1.66 -13.05 13.02
C ASN A 446 3.01 -13.68 12.61
N ASP A 447 4.10 -13.34 13.31
CA ASP A 447 5.42 -13.93 13.08
C ASP A 447 5.67 -14.98 14.15
N PRO A 448 5.62 -16.27 13.83
CA PRO A 448 5.81 -17.35 14.81
C PRO A 448 7.27 -17.55 15.21
N THR A 449 8.22 -16.83 14.62
CA THR A 449 9.65 -17.03 14.85
C THR A 449 10.05 -16.64 16.28
N ARG A 450 10.80 -17.51 16.95
CA ARG A 450 11.33 -17.25 18.28
C ARG A 450 12.62 -16.45 18.20
N LEU A 451 12.71 -15.39 18.99
CA LEU A 451 13.85 -14.49 19.02
C LEU A 451 14.94 -15.00 19.95
N SER A 452 16.19 -15.03 19.47
CA SER A 452 17.36 -15.04 20.34
C SER A 452 17.79 -13.60 20.59
N LEU A 453 17.67 -13.18 21.85
CA LEU A 453 17.99 -11.79 22.26
C LEU A 453 19.36 -11.68 22.93
N GLU A 454 19.93 -12.80 23.35
CA GLU A 454 21.20 -12.85 24.06
C GLU A 454 22.38 -13.02 23.11
N ALA A 455 23.41 -12.24 23.34
CA ALA A 455 24.65 -12.41 22.58
C ALA A 455 25.30 -13.75 22.94
N PRO A 456 25.74 -14.54 21.93
CA PRO A 456 26.40 -15.81 22.18
C PRO A 456 27.75 -15.63 22.89
N ASP A 457 28.23 -16.69 23.54
CA ASP A 457 29.53 -16.71 24.19
C ASP A 457 30.66 -16.32 23.23
N GLY A 458 31.53 -15.45 23.73
CA GLY A 458 32.70 -14.96 22.97
C GLY A 458 32.42 -13.76 22.05
N PHE A 459 31.20 -13.25 22.02
CA PHE A 459 30.90 -11.96 21.43
C PHE A 459 31.11 -10.85 22.48
N THR A 460 31.73 -9.72 22.04
CA THR A 460 31.95 -8.56 22.89
C THR A 460 31.19 -7.35 22.37
N LYS A 461 30.57 -6.60 23.25
CA LYS A 461 29.89 -5.35 22.89
C LYS A 461 30.89 -4.36 22.31
N VAL A 462 30.60 -3.81 21.12
CA VAL A 462 31.45 -2.82 20.43
C VAL A 462 30.78 -1.46 20.26
N ALA A 463 29.45 -1.43 20.14
CA ALA A 463 28.66 -0.21 20.01
C ALA A 463 27.26 -0.41 20.59
N GLY A 464 26.49 0.66 20.70
CA GLY A 464 25.08 0.63 21.07
C GLY A 464 24.52 2.02 21.25
N ASN A 465 23.21 2.13 21.11
CA ASN A 465 22.41 3.31 21.37
C ASN A 465 21.14 2.95 22.15
N GLU A 466 20.11 3.78 22.11
CA GLU A 466 18.87 3.54 22.85
C GLU A 466 18.11 2.30 22.35
N SER A 467 18.15 2.00 21.05
CA SER A 467 17.39 0.90 20.43
C SER A 467 18.20 -0.37 20.22
N TRP A 468 19.51 -0.29 19.98
CA TRP A 468 20.31 -1.42 19.53
C TRP A 468 21.63 -1.56 20.28
N ILE A 469 22.10 -2.82 20.39
CA ILE A 469 23.43 -3.16 20.90
C ILE A 469 24.13 -4.01 19.83
N VAL A 470 25.33 -3.61 19.43
CA VAL A 470 26.16 -4.34 18.46
C VAL A 470 27.24 -5.10 19.21
N TYR A 471 27.26 -6.41 18.98
CA TYR A 471 28.27 -7.32 19.47
C TYR A 471 29.14 -7.81 18.31
N ARG A 472 30.42 -8.03 18.57
CA ARG A 472 31.37 -8.48 17.56
C ARG A 472 32.20 -9.65 18.06
N ARG A 473 32.44 -10.62 17.17
CA ARG A 473 33.42 -11.70 17.34
C ARG A 473 34.21 -11.86 16.04
N CYS A 474 35.30 -11.13 15.95
CA CYS A 474 36.24 -11.20 14.83
C CYS A 474 37.52 -11.91 15.26
N PRO A 475 38.34 -12.45 14.30
CA PRO A 475 39.63 -13.04 14.60
C PRO A 475 40.59 -12.06 15.23
#